data_624cc49232dd5f0fa5f212a3c66bddcb
#
_entry.id   624cc49232dd5f0fa5f212a3c66bddcb
#
_cell.length_a   1.000
_cell.length_b   1.000
_cell.length_c   1.000
_cell.angle_alpha   90.00
_cell.angle_beta   90.00
_cell.angle_gamma   90.00
#
_symmetry.space_group_name_H-M   'P 1'
#
loop_
_entity.id
_entity.type
_entity.pdbx_description
1 polymer ?
#
loop_
_entity_poly.entity_id
_entity_poly.type
_entity_poly.pdbx_seq_one_letter_code
_entity_poly.pdbx_strand_id
1 'polypeptide(L)'
;MDSSAVPANASNCTDALAYSSCSPAPSPGSWVNLSHLDGNLSDPCGPNRTDLGGRDSLCPPTGSPSMITAITIMALYSIVCVVGLFGNFLVMYVIVRYTKMKTATNIYIFNLALADALATSTLPFQSVNYLMGTWPFGTILCKIVISIDYYNMFTSIFTLCTMSVDRYIAVCHPVKALDFRTPRNAKIINVCNWILSSAIGLPVMFMATTKYRHGSIDCTLTFSHPTWYWENLLKICVFIFAFIMPVLIITVCYGLMILRLKSVRMLSGSKEKDRNLRRITRMVLVVVAVFIVCWTPIHIYVIIKALVTIPETTFQTVSWHFCIALGYTNSCLNPVLYAFLDENFKRCFREFCIPTSSNIEQQNSTRIRQNTRDHPSTANTVDRTNHQGPPAKFVADQLAGSS
;
A
#
# COMPACT_ATOMS: atom_id res chain seq x y z
N MET A 1 35.87 -21.67 -58.80
CA MET A 1 35.06 -20.69 -59.55
C MET A 1 34.03 -20.15 -58.57
N ASP A 2 34.32 -18.97 -58.16
CA ASP A 2 33.69 -18.16 -57.17
C ASP A 2 32.28 -17.82 -57.55
N SER A 3 31.46 -17.80 -56.52
CA SER A 3 30.29 -16.93 -56.47
C SER A 3 29.99 -16.59 -55.01
N SER A 4 30.64 -15.58 -54.58
CA SER A 4 30.37 -14.84 -53.36
C SER A 4 28.99 -14.15 -53.45
N ALA A 5 28.04 -14.63 -52.70
CA ALA A 5 26.82 -13.89 -52.46
C ALA A 5 27.09 -12.87 -51.34
N VAL A 6 27.15 -11.61 -51.72
CA VAL A 6 27.18 -10.45 -50.86
C VAL A 6 25.84 -10.37 -50.14
N PRO A 7 25.80 -10.25 -48.81
CA PRO A 7 24.54 -10.02 -48.11
C PRO A 7 24.04 -8.63 -48.44
N ALA A 8 22.79 -8.57 -48.86
CA ALA A 8 22.10 -7.33 -49.15
C ALA A 8 21.98 -6.48 -47.90
N ASN A 9 22.65 -5.41 -47.94
CA ASN A 9 22.52 -4.11 -47.37
C ASN A 9 21.52 -3.88 -46.22
N ALA A 10 22.14 -3.67 -45.09
CA ALA A 10 21.59 -2.92 -43.94
C ALA A 10 21.57 -1.39 -44.15
N SER A 11 21.54 -0.92 -45.42
CA SER A 11 21.71 0.52 -45.74
C SER A 11 20.44 1.30 -46.03
N ASN A 12 19.25 0.74 -45.78
CA ASN A 12 18.00 1.46 -46.08
C ASN A 12 17.27 2.05 -44.88
N CYS A 13 17.95 2.24 -43.78
CA CYS A 13 17.40 2.99 -42.63
C CYS A 13 18.00 4.41 -42.50
N THR A 14 18.39 5.04 -43.59
CA THR A 14 18.98 6.39 -43.56
C THR A 14 18.00 7.51 -43.90
N ASP A 15 16.76 7.20 -44.24
CA ASP A 15 15.72 8.20 -44.43
C ASP A 15 15.03 8.50 -43.08
N ALA A 16 15.05 9.76 -42.68
CA ALA A 16 14.46 10.26 -41.43
C ALA A 16 12.97 9.89 -41.25
N LEU A 17 12.27 9.53 -42.34
CA LEU A 17 10.91 9.02 -42.33
C LEU A 17 10.80 7.52 -42.07
N ALA A 18 11.87 6.75 -42.28
CA ALA A 18 11.94 5.34 -41.96
C ALA A 18 12.29 5.08 -40.49
N TYR A 19 12.86 6.04 -39.81
CA TYR A 19 13.23 5.91 -38.40
C TYR A 19 12.01 5.84 -37.45
N SER A 20 10.91 6.43 -37.83
CA SER A 20 9.66 6.36 -37.03
C SER A 20 8.96 5.00 -37.11
N SER A 21 9.29 4.19 -38.13
CA SER A 21 8.72 2.85 -38.30
C SER A 21 9.55 1.72 -37.71
N CYS A 22 10.81 2.03 -37.32
CA CYS A 22 11.72 1.05 -36.72
C CYS A 22 11.85 1.14 -35.20
N SER A 23 11.12 2.02 -34.55
CA SER A 23 11.06 2.03 -33.09
C SER A 23 10.23 0.84 -32.62
N PRO A 24 10.81 -0.13 -31.88
CA PRO A 24 10.00 -1.13 -31.22
C PRO A 24 9.07 -0.41 -30.26
N ALA A 25 7.79 -0.73 -30.33
CA ALA A 25 6.80 -0.24 -29.40
C ALA A 25 7.34 -0.38 -27.95
N PRO A 26 7.24 0.64 -27.10
CA PRO A 26 7.71 0.53 -25.73
C PRO A 26 7.08 -0.69 -25.08
N SER A 27 7.90 -1.56 -24.54
CA SER A 27 7.43 -2.78 -23.88
C SER A 27 6.50 -2.38 -22.73
N PRO A 28 5.27 -2.86 -22.68
CA PRO A 28 4.27 -2.44 -21.71
C PRO A 28 4.48 -3.04 -20.32
N GLY A 29 5.69 -3.38 -19.93
CA GLY A 29 5.97 -4.21 -18.76
C GLY A 29 6.36 -3.51 -17.47
N SER A 30 6.61 -2.23 -17.48
CA SER A 30 7.09 -1.57 -16.27
C SER A 30 5.97 -0.78 -15.59
N TRP A 31 5.54 -1.26 -14.47
CA TRP A 31 4.62 -0.56 -13.56
C TRP A 31 5.24 0.74 -13.01
N VAL A 32 6.55 0.85 -13.09
CA VAL A 32 7.37 1.93 -12.55
C VAL A 32 7.77 2.95 -13.61
N ASN A 33 7.78 2.57 -14.90
CA ASN A 33 8.32 3.41 -15.97
C ASN A 33 7.26 4.20 -16.73
N LEU A 34 6.51 5.00 -16.01
CA LEU A 34 5.52 5.87 -16.61
C LEU A 34 6.07 7.15 -17.22
N SER A 35 7.22 7.57 -16.74
CA SER A 35 7.87 8.79 -17.21
C SER A 35 8.43 8.70 -18.63
N HIS A 36 8.61 7.48 -19.15
CA HIS A 36 9.21 7.27 -20.46
C HIS A 36 8.25 7.20 -21.64
N LEU A 37 6.93 7.16 -21.40
CA LEU A 37 5.96 7.18 -22.50
C LEU A 37 5.86 8.55 -23.19
N ASP A 38 6.24 9.61 -22.48
CA ASP A 38 6.21 10.98 -23.01
C ASP A 38 7.56 11.50 -23.54
N GLY A 39 8.66 10.79 -23.31
CA GLY A 39 10.01 11.31 -23.53
C GLY A 39 10.63 11.01 -24.91
N ASN A 40 10.04 10.17 -25.72
CA ASN A 40 10.72 9.67 -26.93
C ASN A 40 9.91 9.73 -28.24
N LEU A 41 8.87 10.52 -28.29
CA LEU A 41 8.57 11.13 -29.56
C LEU A 41 9.58 12.27 -29.71
N SER A 42 10.52 12.15 -30.65
CA SER A 42 11.32 13.28 -31.10
C SER A 42 10.36 14.44 -31.35
N ASP A 43 10.35 15.38 -30.39
CA ASP A 43 9.49 16.55 -30.44
C ASP A 43 9.86 17.31 -31.74
N PRO A 44 9.02 17.35 -32.75
CA PRO A 44 9.30 18.07 -33.97
C PRO A 44 9.47 19.57 -33.73
N CYS A 45 9.24 20.04 -32.52
CA CYS A 45 9.30 21.41 -32.08
C CYS A 45 10.46 21.69 -31.11
N GLY A 46 11.46 20.82 -31.03
CA GLY A 46 12.67 21.03 -30.20
C GLY A 46 13.50 22.24 -30.62
N PRO A 47 14.27 22.89 -29.66
CA PRO A 47 14.92 24.14 -29.84
C PRO A 47 16.07 24.18 -30.88
N ASN A 48 16.39 23.09 -31.55
CA ASN A 48 17.52 22.96 -32.48
C ASN A 48 17.13 22.88 -33.97
N ARG A 49 15.95 23.36 -34.34
CA ARG A 49 15.63 23.48 -35.75
C ARG A 49 15.89 24.88 -36.23
N THR A 50 16.98 25.06 -36.95
CA THR A 50 17.23 26.23 -37.78
C THR A 50 16.15 26.34 -38.84
N ASP A 51 15.47 27.47 -38.85
CA ASP A 51 14.44 27.85 -39.81
C ASP A 51 14.89 27.64 -41.26
N LEU A 52 14.19 26.80 -41.98
CA LEU A 52 14.12 26.82 -43.42
C LEU A 52 12.65 26.84 -43.86
N GLY A 53 12.17 28.04 -44.07
CA GLY A 53 11.13 28.39 -45.02
C GLY A 53 9.71 27.89 -44.80
N GLY A 54 8.89 28.68 -44.20
CA GLY A 54 7.52 28.96 -44.63
C GLY A 54 6.55 27.77 -44.78
N ARG A 55 6.13 27.21 -43.65
CA ARG A 55 4.77 26.70 -43.50
C ARG A 55 4.37 26.93 -42.06
N ASP A 56 3.20 27.51 -41.90
CA ASP A 56 2.60 27.74 -40.58
C ASP A 56 2.74 26.49 -39.70
N SER A 57 3.54 26.63 -38.66
CA SER A 57 3.89 25.51 -37.78
C SER A 57 2.68 25.11 -36.98
N LEU A 58 2.20 23.90 -37.22
CA LEU A 58 1.23 23.16 -36.41
C LEU A 58 1.84 22.72 -35.06
N CYS A 59 2.89 23.37 -34.61
CA CYS A 59 3.46 23.09 -33.29
C CYS A 59 2.69 23.89 -32.23
N PRO A 60 2.05 23.24 -31.26
CA PRO A 60 1.46 23.97 -30.14
C PRO A 60 2.57 24.72 -29.40
N PRO A 61 2.27 25.88 -28.78
CA PRO A 61 3.27 26.67 -28.08
C PRO A 61 3.97 25.79 -27.02
N THR A 62 5.24 25.56 -27.26
CA THR A 62 6.11 24.77 -26.36
C THR A 62 6.22 25.47 -25.02
N GLY A 63 5.77 24.80 -23.95
CA GLY A 63 6.22 25.08 -22.60
C GLY A 63 5.16 25.14 -21.51
N SER A 64 4.00 25.75 -21.72
CA SER A 64 3.10 26.03 -20.59
C SER A 64 2.27 24.82 -20.11
N PRO A 65 1.61 23.98 -20.97
CA PRO A 65 0.82 22.87 -20.48
C PRO A 65 1.65 21.73 -19.90
N SER A 66 2.80 21.41 -20.48
CA SER A 66 3.67 20.32 -20.00
C SER A 66 4.35 20.69 -18.67
N MET A 67 4.71 21.95 -18.48
CA MET A 67 5.33 22.43 -17.25
C MET A 67 4.31 22.42 -16.08
N ILE A 68 3.09 22.89 -16.32
CA ILE A 68 2.01 22.86 -15.34
C ILE A 68 1.68 21.39 -14.96
N THR A 69 1.61 20.51 -15.94
CA THR A 69 1.36 19.09 -15.73
C THR A 69 2.48 18.46 -14.89
N ALA A 70 3.74 18.73 -15.20
CA ALA A 70 4.89 18.22 -14.44
C ALA A 70 4.86 18.72 -12.98
N ILE A 71 4.62 20.00 -12.76
CA ILE A 71 4.51 20.58 -11.41
C ILE A 71 3.35 19.96 -10.64
N THR A 72 2.20 19.77 -11.29
CA THR A 72 1.02 19.15 -10.65
C THR A 72 1.30 17.72 -10.24
N ILE A 73 1.91 16.91 -11.10
CA ILE A 73 2.26 15.52 -10.79
C ILE A 73 3.29 15.46 -9.68
N MET A 74 4.32 16.31 -9.68
CA MET A 74 5.31 16.35 -8.61
C MET A 74 4.71 16.79 -7.28
N ALA A 75 3.82 17.76 -7.27
CA ALA A 75 3.11 18.19 -6.08
C ALA A 75 2.24 17.05 -5.52
N LEU A 76 1.51 16.35 -6.38
CA LEU A 76 0.68 15.19 -6.00
C LEU A 76 1.54 14.08 -5.39
N TYR A 77 2.62 13.68 -6.03
CA TYR A 77 3.52 12.64 -5.51
C TYR A 77 4.19 13.05 -4.20
N SER A 78 4.56 14.31 -4.06
CA SER A 78 5.12 14.83 -2.81
C SER A 78 4.12 14.76 -1.66
N ILE A 79 2.88 15.14 -1.88
CA ILE A 79 1.80 15.04 -0.89
C ILE A 79 1.56 13.59 -0.51
N VAL A 80 1.41 12.69 -1.48
CA VAL A 80 1.21 11.25 -1.24
C VAL A 80 2.39 10.66 -0.47
N CYS A 81 3.62 11.02 -0.82
CA CYS A 81 4.82 10.58 -0.12
C CYS A 81 4.83 11.02 1.34
N VAL A 82 4.62 12.29 1.62
CA VAL A 82 4.65 12.85 2.98
C VAL A 82 3.52 12.26 3.84
N VAL A 83 2.30 12.30 3.34
CA VAL A 83 1.12 11.76 4.05
C VAL A 83 1.26 10.25 4.26
N GLY A 84 1.70 9.53 3.25
CA GLY A 84 1.90 8.09 3.31
C GLY A 84 2.97 7.68 4.30
N LEU A 85 4.14 8.27 4.25
CA LEU A 85 5.23 7.97 5.18
C LEU A 85 4.86 8.33 6.61
N PHE A 86 4.39 9.55 6.85
CA PHE A 86 3.99 9.99 8.18
C PHE A 86 2.85 9.12 8.75
N GLY A 87 1.80 8.92 7.98
CA GLY A 87 0.63 8.15 8.42
C GLY A 87 0.95 6.69 8.71
N ASN A 88 1.67 6.02 7.83
CA ASN A 88 2.03 4.62 8.00
C ASN A 88 3.04 4.40 9.14
N PHE A 89 4.04 5.27 9.29
CA PHE A 89 4.94 5.21 10.45
C PHE A 89 4.21 5.48 11.76
N LEU A 90 3.26 6.40 11.78
CA LEU A 90 2.43 6.66 12.96
C LEU A 90 1.59 5.44 13.34
N VAL A 91 0.98 4.77 12.36
CA VAL A 91 0.22 3.52 12.58
C VAL A 91 1.13 2.45 13.19
N MET A 92 2.29 2.22 12.61
CA MET A 92 3.25 1.23 13.12
C MET A 92 3.73 1.57 14.53
N TYR A 93 4.03 2.83 14.80
CA TYR A 93 4.44 3.31 16.12
C TYR A 93 3.36 3.04 17.18
N VAL A 94 2.12 3.39 16.89
CA VAL A 94 0.99 3.20 17.81
C VAL A 94 0.79 1.72 18.15
N ILE A 95 0.86 0.84 17.16
CA ILE A 95 0.69 -0.60 17.37
C ILE A 95 1.82 -1.18 18.24
N VAL A 96 3.05 -0.73 18.03
CA VAL A 96 4.21 -1.20 18.81
C VAL A 96 4.19 -0.62 20.24
N ARG A 97 3.84 0.66 20.39
CA ARG A 97 3.94 1.39 21.65
C ARG A 97 2.85 1.01 22.66
N TYR A 98 1.63 0.82 22.20
CA TYR A 98 0.49 0.57 23.07
C TYR A 98 0.13 -0.92 23.14
N THR A 99 0.20 -1.50 24.34
CA THR A 99 -0.08 -2.94 24.55
C THR A 99 -1.51 -3.33 24.11
N LYS A 100 -2.48 -2.45 24.37
CA LYS A 100 -3.89 -2.67 23.98
C LYS A 100 -4.10 -2.74 22.47
N MET A 101 -3.13 -2.25 21.67
CA MET A 101 -3.18 -2.26 20.21
C MET A 101 -2.59 -3.54 19.59
N LYS A 102 -2.05 -4.46 20.38
CA LYS A 102 -1.42 -5.70 19.90
C LYS A 102 -2.43 -6.83 19.70
N THR A 103 -3.47 -6.59 18.95
CA THR A 103 -4.46 -7.60 18.56
C THR A 103 -4.06 -8.25 17.22
N ALA A 104 -4.66 -9.41 16.89
CA ALA A 104 -4.40 -10.08 15.61
C ALA A 104 -4.70 -9.16 14.42
N THR A 105 -5.85 -8.48 14.42
CA THR A 105 -6.21 -7.53 13.35
C THR A 105 -5.21 -6.39 13.23
N ASN A 106 -4.77 -5.81 14.33
CA ASN A 106 -3.80 -4.70 14.31
C ASN A 106 -2.41 -5.16 13.86
N ILE A 107 -2.04 -6.40 14.09
CA ILE A 107 -0.78 -6.97 13.56
C ILE A 107 -0.84 -7.09 12.03
N TYR A 108 -1.97 -7.45 11.46
CA TYR A 108 -2.17 -7.39 10.01
C TYR A 108 -2.15 -5.95 9.49
N ILE A 109 -2.74 -5.00 10.21
CA ILE A 109 -2.67 -3.57 9.89
C ILE A 109 -1.23 -3.06 9.92
N PHE A 110 -0.42 -3.50 10.88
CA PHE A 110 1.02 -3.21 10.91
C PHE A 110 1.74 -3.68 9.64
N ASN A 111 1.45 -4.90 9.19
CA ASN A 111 2.04 -5.45 7.97
C ASN A 111 1.64 -4.64 6.73
N LEU A 112 0.36 -4.26 6.65
CA LEU A 112 -0.15 -3.43 5.57
C LEU A 112 0.53 -2.04 5.58
N ALA A 113 0.67 -1.42 6.76
CA ALA A 113 1.36 -0.15 6.92
C ALA A 113 2.84 -0.23 6.54
N LEU A 114 3.52 -1.32 6.85
CA LEU A 114 4.91 -1.55 6.45
C LEU A 114 5.05 -1.61 4.93
N ALA A 115 4.21 -2.36 4.25
CA ALA A 115 4.20 -2.44 2.79
C ALA A 115 3.91 -1.07 2.15
N ASP A 116 2.93 -0.34 2.67
CA ASP A 116 2.55 0.99 2.18
C ASP A 116 3.65 2.04 2.44
N ALA A 117 4.34 1.99 3.57
CA ALA A 117 5.47 2.86 3.86
C ALA A 117 6.64 2.63 2.90
N LEU A 118 6.94 1.37 2.59
CA LEU A 118 7.96 1.02 1.60
C LEU A 118 7.59 1.54 0.21
N ALA A 119 6.34 1.38 -0.21
CA ALA A 119 5.86 1.86 -1.51
C ALA A 119 5.94 3.40 -1.61
N THR A 120 5.50 4.12 -0.58
CA THR A 120 5.56 5.58 -0.57
C THR A 120 6.99 6.11 -0.48
N SER A 121 7.92 5.38 0.11
CA SER A 121 9.35 5.76 0.14
C SER A 121 10.01 5.76 -1.24
N THR A 122 9.46 5.04 -2.22
CA THR A 122 9.97 5.03 -3.60
C THR A 122 9.53 6.23 -4.43
N LEU A 123 8.50 6.95 -4.02
CA LEU A 123 7.93 8.07 -4.79
C LEU A 123 8.91 9.22 -5.09
N PRO A 124 9.83 9.64 -4.20
CA PRO A 124 10.82 10.65 -4.53
C PRO A 124 11.70 10.26 -5.73
N PHE A 125 12.12 9.01 -5.80
CA PHE A 125 12.95 8.49 -6.91
C PHE A 125 12.18 8.47 -8.23
N GLN A 126 10.93 8.07 -8.20
CA GLN A 126 10.04 8.06 -9.36
C GLN A 126 9.70 9.48 -9.83
N SER A 127 9.51 10.43 -8.91
CA SER A 127 9.29 11.83 -9.23
C SER A 127 10.49 12.44 -9.96
N VAL A 128 11.70 12.18 -9.47
CA VAL A 128 12.93 12.64 -10.13
C VAL A 128 13.11 12.01 -11.50
N ASN A 129 12.85 10.69 -11.62
CA ASN A 129 12.87 9.98 -12.91
C ASN A 129 11.90 10.62 -13.91
N TYR A 130 10.67 10.91 -13.50
CA TYR A 130 9.67 11.57 -14.33
C TYR A 130 10.13 12.97 -14.77
N LEU A 131 10.66 13.78 -13.83
CA LEU A 131 11.10 15.15 -14.10
C LEU A 131 12.29 15.19 -15.06
N MET A 132 13.26 14.31 -14.85
CA MET A 132 14.50 14.28 -15.65
C MET A 132 14.35 13.51 -16.96
N GLY A 133 13.31 12.71 -17.11
CA GLY A 133 13.12 11.80 -18.25
C GLY A 133 14.19 10.70 -18.34
N THR A 134 14.95 10.47 -17.27
CA THR A 134 16.01 9.46 -17.19
C THR A 134 16.14 8.94 -15.77
N TRP A 135 16.65 7.72 -15.62
CA TRP A 135 16.92 7.11 -14.32
C TRP A 135 18.37 7.32 -13.89
N PRO A 136 18.65 8.28 -12.98
CA PRO A 136 20.03 8.63 -12.59
C PRO A 136 20.57 7.82 -11.41
N PHE A 137 19.81 6.87 -10.86
CA PHE A 137 20.12 6.24 -9.57
C PHE A 137 20.84 4.90 -9.68
N GLY A 138 21.13 4.42 -10.88
CA GLY A 138 21.85 3.18 -11.10
C GLY A 138 20.95 1.92 -11.07
N THR A 139 21.56 0.79 -11.40
CA THR A 139 20.85 -0.49 -11.58
C THR A 139 20.36 -1.08 -10.26
N ILE A 140 21.12 -0.97 -9.18
CA ILE A 140 20.75 -1.55 -7.87
C ILE A 140 19.48 -0.90 -7.35
N LEU A 141 19.40 0.41 -7.36
CA LEU A 141 18.21 1.12 -6.90
C LEU A 141 17.00 0.89 -7.81
N CYS A 142 17.23 0.75 -9.11
CA CYS A 142 16.21 0.33 -10.08
C CYS A 142 15.58 -1.03 -9.67
N LYS A 143 16.40 -2.02 -9.40
CA LYS A 143 15.95 -3.34 -8.93
C LYS A 143 15.14 -3.25 -7.65
N ILE A 144 15.59 -2.47 -6.69
CA ILE A 144 14.91 -2.27 -5.40
C ILE A 144 13.55 -1.59 -5.60
N VAL A 145 13.49 -0.51 -6.35
CA VAL A 145 12.25 0.26 -6.55
C VAL A 145 11.18 -0.56 -7.26
N ILE A 146 11.53 -1.23 -8.36
CA ILE A 146 10.57 -2.10 -9.08
C ILE A 146 10.10 -3.24 -8.19
N SER A 147 11.03 -3.88 -7.48
CA SER A 147 10.72 -4.97 -6.56
C SER A 147 9.78 -4.54 -5.44
N ILE A 148 9.98 -3.38 -4.84
CA ILE A 148 9.12 -2.84 -3.79
C ILE A 148 7.68 -2.66 -4.28
N ASP A 149 7.46 -2.16 -5.49
CA ASP A 149 6.12 -1.99 -6.04
C ASP A 149 5.37 -3.33 -6.16
N TYR A 150 6.02 -4.36 -6.66
CA TYR A 150 5.43 -5.70 -6.73
C TYR A 150 5.19 -6.30 -5.35
N TYR A 151 6.14 -6.17 -4.43
CA TYR A 151 5.96 -6.61 -3.05
C TYR A 151 4.79 -5.90 -2.37
N ASN A 152 4.67 -4.58 -2.53
CA ASN A 152 3.56 -3.82 -1.99
C ASN A 152 2.21 -4.35 -2.51
N MET A 153 2.09 -4.54 -3.81
CA MET A 153 0.86 -5.04 -4.43
C MET A 153 0.46 -6.42 -3.88
N PHE A 154 1.38 -7.39 -3.90
CA PHE A 154 1.08 -8.75 -3.44
C PHE A 154 0.92 -8.84 -1.93
N THR A 155 1.80 -8.24 -1.16
CA THR A 155 1.72 -8.27 0.30
C THR A 155 0.46 -7.60 0.81
N SER A 156 0.08 -6.47 0.23
CA SER A 156 -1.15 -5.76 0.61
C SER A 156 -2.39 -6.59 0.34
N ILE A 157 -2.53 -7.16 -0.85
CA ILE A 157 -3.72 -7.95 -1.16
C ILE A 157 -3.78 -9.26 -0.37
N PHE A 158 -2.66 -9.94 -0.17
CA PHE A 158 -2.61 -11.14 0.65
C PHE A 158 -2.93 -10.85 2.12
N THR A 159 -2.44 -9.73 2.64
CA THR A 159 -2.80 -9.28 4.00
C THR A 159 -4.29 -8.98 4.11
N LEU A 160 -4.88 -8.32 3.13
CA LEU A 160 -6.32 -8.05 3.11
C LEU A 160 -7.16 -9.32 2.97
N CYS A 161 -6.72 -10.29 2.18
CA CYS A 161 -7.32 -11.63 2.15
C CYS A 161 -7.27 -12.29 3.53
N THR A 162 -6.11 -12.26 4.17
CA THR A 162 -5.92 -12.83 5.50
C THR A 162 -6.81 -12.14 6.53
N MET A 163 -6.91 -10.81 6.49
CA MET A 163 -7.82 -10.04 7.36
C MET A 163 -9.29 -10.42 7.12
N SER A 164 -9.68 -10.66 5.88
CA SER A 164 -11.04 -11.09 5.54
C SER A 164 -11.34 -12.48 6.07
N VAL A 165 -10.41 -13.42 5.96
CA VAL A 165 -10.51 -14.76 6.54
C VAL A 165 -10.52 -14.69 8.07
N ASP A 166 -9.69 -13.85 8.67
CA ASP A 166 -9.68 -13.61 10.12
C ASP A 166 -11.03 -13.12 10.64
N ARG A 167 -11.65 -12.17 9.92
CA ARG A 167 -13.01 -11.69 10.25
C ARG A 167 -14.06 -12.77 10.06
N TYR A 168 -13.96 -13.55 9.00
CA TYR A 168 -14.85 -14.68 8.76
C TYR A 168 -14.79 -15.69 9.91
N ILE A 169 -13.62 -16.08 10.34
CA ILE A 169 -13.44 -16.99 11.48
C ILE A 169 -14.01 -16.39 12.77
N ALA A 170 -13.77 -15.11 13.02
CA ALA A 170 -14.28 -14.41 14.20
C ALA A 170 -15.81 -14.37 14.25
N VAL A 171 -16.46 -14.22 13.10
CA VAL A 171 -17.94 -14.09 13.01
C VAL A 171 -18.63 -15.44 12.93
N CYS A 172 -18.12 -16.33 12.08
CA CYS A 172 -18.80 -17.60 11.78
C CYS A 172 -18.39 -18.75 12.71
N HIS A 173 -17.18 -18.70 13.25
CA HIS A 173 -16.60 -19.76 14.08
C HIS A 173 -15.97 -19.20 15.38
N PRO A 174 -16.77 -18.59 16.28
CA PRO A 174 -16.22 -17.88 17.44
C PRO A 174 -15.42 -18.78 18.39
N VAL A 175 -15.75 -20.06 18.50
CA VAL A 175 -15.00 -21.01 19.36
C VAL A 175 -13.61 -21.29 18.77
N LYS A 176 -13.52 -21.57 17.48
CA LYS A 176 -12.25 -21.79 16.80
C LYS A 176 -11.41 -20.52 16.73
N ALA A 177 -12.06 -19.35 16.75
CA ALA A 177 -11.40 -18.06 16.74
C ALA A 177 -10.52 -17.83 17.97
N LEU A 178 -10.87 -18.38 19.13
CA LEU A 178 -10.08 -18.27 20.36
C LEU A 178 -8.68 -18.86 20.21
N ASP A 179 -8.57 -19.99 19.51
CA ASP A 179 -7.31 -20.68 19.32
C ASP A 179 -6.50 -20.11 18.13
N PHE A 180 -7.20 -19.70 17.07
CA PHE A 180 -6.58 -19.27 15.83
C PHE A 180 -6.15 -17.80 15.84
N ARG A 181 -6.98 -16.89 16.40
CA ARG A 181 -6.79 -15.45 16.37
C ARG A 181 -5.90 -14.95 17.51
N THR A 182 -4.64 -15.34 17.50
CA THR A 182 -3.64 -14.89 18.46
C THR A 182 -2.64 -13.95 17.78
N PRO A 183 -2.02 -13.01 18.53
CA PRO A 183 -0.95 -12.16 17.98
C PRO A 183 0.23 -12.96 17.42
N ARG A 184 0.55 -14.09 18.03
CA ARG A 184 1.61 -14.99 17.55
C ARG A 184 1.29 -15.56 16.18
N ASN A 185 0.09 -16.08 16.00
CA ASN A 185 -0.35 -16.65 14.71
C ASN A 185 -0.42 -15.57 13.63
N ALA A 186 -0.88 -14.37 13.97
CA ALA A 186 -0.90 -13.25 13.06
C ALA A 186 0.52 -12.87 12.56
N LYS A 187 1.50 -12.86 13.44
CA LYS A 187 2.91 -12.62 13.05
C LYS A 187 3.44 -13.69 12.11
N ILE A 188 3.15 -14.97 12.40
CA ILE A 188 3.57 -16.09 11.55
C ILE A 188 2.93 -15.98 10.17
N ILE A 189 1.64 -15.68 10.10
CA ILE A 189 0.92 -15.51 8.84
C ILE A 189 1.47 -14.32 8.04
N ASN A 190 1.81 -13.22 8.69
CA ASN A 190 2.46 -12.08 8.04
C ASN A 190 3.81 -12.46 7.40
N VAL A 191 4.63 -13.22 8.10
CA VAL A 191 5.89 -13.74 7.55
C VAL A 191 5.62 -14.65 6.35
N CYS A 192 4.62 -15.53 6.43
CA CYS A 192 4.21 -16.38 5.31
C CYS A 192 3.73 -15.55 4.11
N ASN A 193 3.00 -14.46 4.33
CA ASN A 193 2.58 -13.55 3.27
C ASN A 193 3.78 -12.90 2.54
N TRP A 194 4.81 -12.49 3.26
CA TRP A 194 6.04 -11.96 2.66
C TRP A 194 6.81 -13.01 1.89
N ILE A 195 6.89 -14.23 2.39
CA ILE A 195 7.51 -15.36 1.68
C ILE A 195 6.75 -15.65 0.38
N LEU A 196 5.43 -15.69 0.44
CA LEU A 196 4.58 -15.91 -0.73
C LEU A 196 4.71 -14.76 -1.75
N SER A 197 4.77 -13.52 -1.30
CA SER A 197 5.02 -12.35 -2.16
C SER A 197 6.39 -12.42 -2.82
N SER A 198 7.38 -13.03 -2.19
CA SER A 198 8.71 -13.23 -2.74
C SER A 198 8.73 -14.15 -3.95
N ALA A 199 7.72 -14.99 -4.15
CA ALA A 199 7.59 -15.83 -5.34
C ALA A 199 7.50 -15.00 -6.64
N ILE A 200 6.99 -13.78 -6.57
CA ILE A 200 6.99 -12.81 -7.67
C ILE A 200 8.03 -11.71 -7.46
N GLY A 201 8.17 -11.20 -6.24
CA GLY A 201 9.06 -10.08 -5.93
C GLY A 201 10.54 -10.36 -6.23
N LEU A 202 11.04 -11.55 -5.92
CA LEU A 202 12.43 -11.92 -6.21
C LEU A 202 12.70 -12.10 -7.71
N PRO A 203 11.91 -12.85 -8.49
CA PRO A 203 12.09 -12.89 -9.93
C PRO A 203 12.05 -11.52 -10.59
N VAL A 204 11.14 -10.65 -10.17
CA VAL A 204 11.05 -9.27 -10.67
C VAL A 204 12.31 -8.47 -10.33
N MET A 205 12.86 -8.63 -9.13
CA MET A 205 14.12 -7.99 -8.74
C MET A 205 15.28 -8.41 -9.66
N PHE A 206 15.38 -9.70 -10.02
CA PHE A 206 16.40 -10.17 -10.92
C PHE A 206 16.21 -9.71 -12.37
N MET A 207 14.96 -9.61 -12.82
CA MET A 207 14.63 -9.16 -14.17
C MET A 207 14.75 -7.64 -14.35
N ALA A 208 14.65 -6.86 -13.27
CA ALA A 208 14.76 -5.41 -13.34
C ALA A 208 16.18 -4.98 -13.66
N THR A 209 16.34 -4.08 -14.60
CA THR A 209 17.64 -3.54 -15.01
C THR A 209 17.49 -2.13 -15.60
N THR A 210 18.62 -1.46 -15.74
CA THR A 210 18.71 -0.20 -16.46
C THR A 210 19.15 -0.46 -17.90
N LYS A 211 18.46 0.17 -18.86
CA LYS A 211 18.80 0.12 -20.28
C LYS A 211 19.02 1.52 -20.82
N TYR A 212 20.07 1.66 -21.61
CA TYR A 212 20.32 2.89 -22.34
C TYR A 212 19.47 2.92 -23.62
N ARG A 213 18.63 3.93 -23.78
CA ARG A 213 17.74 4.08 -24.94
C ARG A 213 17.64 5.57 -25.30
N HIS A 214 17.96 5.91 -26.55
CA HIS A 214 17.80 7.26 -27.12
C HIS A 214 18.37 8.42 -26.24
N GLY A 215 19.55 8.21 -25.67
CA GLY A 215 20.20 9.22 -24.83
C GLY A 215 19.70 9.31 -23.39
N SER A 216 18.75 8.44 -22.98
CA SER A 216 18.26 8.34 -21.62
C SER A 216 18.38 6.91 -21.07
N ILE A 217 18.41 6.79 -19.75
CA ILE A 217 18.49 5.51 -19.06
C ILE A 217 17.09 5.14 -18.56
N ASP A 218 16.62 3.96 -18.96
CA ASP A 218 15.34 3.41 -18.51
C ASP A 218 15.54 2.37 -17.43
N CYS A 219 14.76 2.48 -16.35
CA CYS A 219 14.61 1.44 -15.35
C CYS A 219 13.42 0.56 -15.73
N THR A 220 13.66 -0.67 -16.17
CA THR A 220 12.63 -1.55 -16.73
C THR A 220 12.89 -3.02 -16.46
N LEU A 221 11.90 -3.86 -16.71
CA LEU A 221 12.03 -5.31 -16.68
C LEU A 221 12.57 -5.82 -18.00
N THR A 222 13.50 -6.79 -17.93
CA THR A 222 14.01 -7.53 -19.08
C THR A 222 13.52 -8.96 -19.05
N PHE A 223 13.09 -9.46 -20.19
CA PHE A 223 12.60 -10.82 -20.34
C PHE A 223 13.50 -11.64 -21.27
N SER A 224 13.59 -12.94 -21.01
CA SER A 224 14.25 -13.89 -21.90
C SER A 224 13.47 -14.07 -23.20
N HIS A 225 14.12 -14.53 -24.26
CA HIS A 225 13.43 -14.84 -25.51
C HIS A 225 12.60 -16.14 -25.41
N PRO A 226 11.39 -16.15 -25.96
CA PRO A 226 10.66 -15.06 -26.61
C PRO A 226 10.09 -14.07 -25.58
N THR A 227 10.41 -12.79 -25.72
CA THR A 227 10.06 -11.75 -24.72
C THR A 227 8.55 -11.59 -24.53
N TRP A 228 7.78 -11.65 -25.62
CA TRP A 228 6.32 -11.54 -25.57
C TRP A 228 5.65 -12.63 -24.71
N TYR A 229 6.20 -13.85 -24.74
CA TYR A 229 5.69 -14.98 -23.96
C TYR A 229 5.85 -14.75 -22.44
N TRP A 230 7.06 -14.43 -22.02
CA TRP A 230 7.36 -14.22 -20.60
C TRP A 230 6.71 -12.96 -20.03
N GLU A 231 6.63 -11.91 -20.83
CA GLU A 231 5.95 -10.67 -20.45
C GLU A 231 4.45 -10.91 -20.26
N ASN A 232 3.78 -11.56 -21.19
CA ASN A 232 2.37 -11.90 -21.07
C ASN A 232 2.11 -12.89 -19.94
N LEU A 233 2.99 -13.85 -19.72
CA LEU A 233 2.89 -14.77 -18.60
C LEU A 233 2.94 -14.05 -17.27
N LEU A 234 3.86 -13.11 -17.10
CA LEU A 234 3.93 -12.28 -15.89
C LEU A 234 2.64 -11.47 -15.67
N LYS A 235 2.13 -10.82 -16.71
CA LYS A 235 0.87 -10.05 -16.64
C LYS A 235 -0.31 -10.90 -16.25
N ILE A 236 -0.44 -12.08 -16.82
CA ILE A 236 -1.52 -13.02 -16.50
C ILE A 236 -1.39 -13.54 -15.07
N CYS A 237 -0.19 -13.93 -14.63
CA CYS A 237 0.05 -14.37 -13.26
C CYS A 237 -0.27 -13.27 -12.26
N VAL A 238 0.16 -12.04 -12.49
CA VAL A 238 -0.16 -10.89 -11.63
C VAL A 238 -1.67 -10.67 -11.57
N PHE A 239 -2.35 -10.68 -12.69
CA PHE A 239 -3.80 -10.47 -12.73
C PHE A 239 -4.55 -11.55 -11.95
N ILE A 240 -4.21 -12.82 -12.13
CA ILE A 240 -4.87 -13.93 -11.44
C ILE A 240 -4.57 -13.88 -9.94
N PHE A 241 -3.31 -13.87 -9.54
CA PHE A 241 -2.91 -14.02 -8.14
C PHE A 241 -3.02 -12.75 -7.31
N ALA A 242 -2.96 -11.58 -7.91
CA ALA A 242 -3.10 -10.31 -7.20
C ALA A 242 -4.50 -9.70 -7.28
N PHE A 243 -5.36 -10.16 -8.15
CA PHE A 243 -6.69 -9.59 -8.35
C PHE A 243 -7.81 -10.62 -8.31
N ILE A 244 -7.86 -11.56 -9.25
CA ILE A 244 -9.01 -12.48 -9.41
C ILE A 244 -9.17 -13.38 -8.19
N MET A 245 -8.15 -14.13 -7.83
CA MET A 245 -8.21 -15.10 -6.72
C MET A 245 -8.44 -14.43 -5.36
N PRO A 246 -7.70 -13.35 -5.00
CA PRO A 246 -7.95 -12.64 -3.76
C PRO A 246 -9.34 -12.02 -3.67
N VAL A 247 -9.83 -11.40 -4.73
CA VAL A 247 -11.18 -10.79 -4.76
C VAL A 247 -12.26 -11.84 -4.58
N LEU A 248 -12.12 -13.02 -5.18
CA LEU A 248 -13.05 -14.14 -4.99
C LEU A 248 -13.06 -14.60 -3.52
N ILE A 249 -11.90 -14.80 -2.90
CA ILE A 249 -11.79 -15.19 -1.49
C ILE A 249 -12.47 -14.16 -0.59
N ILE A 250 -12.18 -12.88 -0.79
CA ILE A 250 -12.77 -11.78 -0.02
C ILE A 250 -14.29 -11.74 -0.19
N THR A 251 -14.79 -11.87 -1.41
CA THR A 251 -16.23 -11.87 -1.72
C THR A 251 -16.93 -13.04 -1.04
N VAL A 252 -16.37 -14.23 -1.09
CA VAL A 252 -16.94 -15.42 -0.41
C VAL A 252 -16.94 -15.21 1.10
N CYS A 253 -15.84 -14.75 1.69
CA CYS A 253 -15.76 -14.49 3.14
C CYS A 253 -16.82 -13.50 3.61
N TYR A 254 -16.97 -12.38 2.94
CA TYR A 254 -17.97 -11.36 3.31
C TYR A 254 -19.39 -11.80 3.02
N GLY A 255 -19.64 -12.54 1.95
CA GLY A 255 -20.94 -13.14 1.66
C GLY A 255 -21.40 -14.07 2.77
N LEU A 256 -20.53 -14.97 3.21
CA LEU A 256 -20.82 -15.89 4.33
C LEU A 256 -20.98 -15.15 5.66
N MET A 257 -20.18 -14.12 5.92
CA MET A 257 -20.34 -13.29 7.13
C MET A 257 -21.69 -12.59 7.16
N ILE A 258 -22.14 -12.01 6.05
CA ILE A 258 -23.45 -11.34 5.96
C ILE A 258 -24.58 -12.32 6.22
N LEU A 259 -24.52 -13.52 5.62
CA LEU A 259 -25.50 -14.58 5.87
C LEU A 259 -25.54 -14.98 7.34
N ARG A 260 -24.39 -15.14 7.96
CA ARG A 260 -24.30 -15.50 9.39
C ARG A 260 -24.83 -14.40 10.29
N LEU A 261 -24.48 -13.14 10.04
CA LEU A 261 -24.94 -11.99 10.83
C LEU A 261 -26.47 -11.80 10.74
N LYS A 262 -27.08 -12.12 9.60
CA LYS A 262 -28.53 -12.12 9.45
C LYS A 262 -29.19 -13.22 10.27
N SER A 263 -28.56 -14.40 10.35
CA SER A 263 -29.08 -15.57 11.07
C SER A 263 -28.95 -15.43 12.60
N VAL A 264 -27.92 -14.77 13.11
CA VAL A 264 -27.56 -14.74 14.55
C VAL A 264 -28.14 -13.53 15.30
N ARG A 265 -28.98 -12.71 14.68
CA ARG A 265 -29.62 -11.56 15.36
C ARG A 265 -30.36 -11.89 16.67
N MET A 266 -30.57 -13.17 16.99
CA MET A 266 -31.37 -13.64 18.12
C MET A 266 -30.60 -14.25 19.31
N LEU A 267 -29.26 -14.39 19.27
CA LEU A 267 -28.53 -15.24 20.22
C LEU A 267 -27.35 -14.60 20.95
N SER A 268 -27.22 -13.26 20.98
CA SER A 268 -26.03 -12.68 21.61
C SER A 268 -26.23 -12.26 23.06
N GLY A 269 -25.41 -12.82 23.94
CA GLY A 269 -25.39 -12.49 25.35
C GLY A 269 -24.62 -11.20 25.73
N SER A 270 -23.89 -10.58 24.80
CA SER A 270 -23.13 -9.36 25.09
C SER A 270 -23.23 -8.35 23.94
N LYS A 271 -24.03 -7.32 24.15
CA LYS A 271 -24.23 -6.23 23.18
C LYS A 271 -22.95 -5.45 22.85
N GLU A 272 -22.02 -5.37 23.79
CA GLU A 272 -20.77 -4.63 23.62
C GLU A 272 -19.79 -5.38 22.71
N LYS A 273 -19.60 -6.69 22.93
CA LYS A 273 -18.76 -7.54 22.07
C LYS A 273 -19.28 -7.55 20.62
N ASP A 274 -20.58 -7.63 20.42
CA ASP A 274 -21.21 -7.58 19.10
C ASP A 274 -20.98 -6.24 18.41
N ARG A 275 -21.09 -5.13 19.15
CA ARG A 275 -20.84 -3.80 18.62
C ARG A 275 -19.39 -3.66 18.16
N ASN A 276 -18.43 -4.10 18.96
CA ASN A 276 -17.01 -4.06 18.62
C ASN A 276 -16.69 -4.94 17.40
N LEU A 277 -17.25 -6.15 17.34
CA LEU A 277 -17.05 -7.05 16.22
C LEU A 277 -17.58 -6.45 14.90
N ARG A 278 -18.79 -5.87 14.93
CA ARG A 278 -19.37 -5.21 13.76
C ARG A 278 -18.57 -3.97 13.33
N ARG A 279 -18.06 -3.20 14.28
CA ARG A 279 -17.23 -2.03 14.00
C ARG A 279 -15.94 -2.41 13.30
N ILE A 280 -15.19 -3.40 13.83
CA ILE A 280 -13.94 -3.88 13.24
C ILE A 280 -14.19 -4.51 11.87
N THR A 281 -15.25 -5.31 11.73
CA THR A 281 -15.63 -5.90 10.44
C THR A 281 -15.96 -4.84 9.41
N ARG A 282 -16.67 -3.79 9.79
CA ARG A 282 -16.96 -2.65 8.91
C ARG A 282 -15.69 -1.91 8.51
N MET A 283 -14.76 -1.69 9.43
CA MET A 283 -13.47 -1.05 9.14
C MET A 283 -12.69 -1.87 8.10
N VAL A 284 -12.54 -3.17 8.32
CA VAL A 284 -11.84 -4.04 7.37
C VAL A 284 -12.54 -4.07 6.00
N LEU A 285 -13.87 -4.09 5.98
CA LEU A 285 -14.63 -4.03 4.73
C LEU A 285 -14.37 -2.74 3.94
N VAL A 286 -14.33 -1.60 4.61
CA VAL A 286 -14.05 -0.30 3.97
C VAL A 286 -12.62 -0.27 3.43
N VAL A 287 -11.64 -0.74 4.19
CA VAL A 287 -10.24 -0.81 3.74
C VAL A 287 -10.10 -1.70 2.51
N VAL A 288 -10.74 -2.86 2.51
CA VAL A 288 -10.78 -3.76 1.35
C VAL A 288 -11.47 -3.12 0.14
N ALA A 289 -12.61 -2.48 0.36
CA ALA A 289 -13.35 -1.82 -0.73
C ALA A 289 -12.54 -0.69 -1.36
N VAL A 290 -11.88 0.13 -0.56
CA VAL A 290 -10.99 1.20 -1.05
C VAL A 290 -9.81 0.61 -1.83
N PHE A 291 -9.21 -0.47 -1.35
CA PHE A 291 -8.15 -1.17 -2.07
C PHE A 291 -8.62 -1.65 -3.44
N ILE A 292 -9.77 -2.31 -3.52
CA ILE A 292 -10.33 -2.80 -4.78
C ILE A 292 -10.62 -1.64 -5.73
N VAL A 293 -11.24 -0.57 -5.26
CA VAL A 293 -11.53 0.62 -6.08
C VAL A 293 -10.24 1.25 -6.62
N CYS A 294 -9.19 1.35 -5.81
CA CYS A 294 -7.93 1.95 -6.22
C CYS A 294 -7.11 1.08 -7.20
N TRP A 295 -7.16 -0.24 -7.05
CA TRP A 295 -6.32 -1.15 -7.84
C TRP A 295 -7.02 -1.77 -9.05
N THR A 296 -8.34 -1.86 -9.07
CA THR A 296 -9.09 -2.42 -10.20
C THR A 296 -8.81 -1.72 -11.51
N PRO A 297 -8.80 -0.37 -11.60
CA PRO A 297 -8.56 0.32 -12.86
C PRO A 297 -7.24 -0.07 -13.52
N ILE A 298 -6.15 -0.15 -12.74
CA ILE A 298 -4.84 -0.47 -13.30
C ILE A 298 -4.75 -1.93 -13.76
N HIS A 299 -5.32 -2.87 -13.00
CA HIS A 299 -5.35 -4.28 -13.42
C HIS A 299 -6.11 -4.49 -14.72
N ILE A 300 -7.30 -3.89 -14.83
CA ILE A 300 -8.11 -3.97 -16.05
C ILE A 300 -7.39 -3.29 -17.21
N TYR A 301 -6.79 -2.13 -16.98
CA TYR A 301 -6.09 -1.39 -18.02
C TYR A 301 -4.91 -2.17 -18.60
N VAL A 302 -4.12 -2.80 -17.75
CA VAL A 302 -2.98 -3.65 -18.18
C VAL A 302 -3.44 -4.83 -19.01
N ILE A 303 -4.53 -5.49 -18.64
CA ILE A 303 -5.07 -6.61 -19.40
C ILE A 303 -5.63 -6.15 -20.74
N ILE A 304 -6.37 -5.06 -20.79
CA ILE A 304 -6.88 -4.50 -22.05
C ILE A 304 -5.71 -4.13 -22.97
N LYS A 305 -4.68 -3.48 -22.45
CA LYS A 305 -3.50 -3.10 -23.21
C LYS A 305 -2.70 -4.31 -23.73
N ALA A 306 -2.73 -5.43 -23.00
CA ALA A 306 -2.10 -6.68 -23.45
C ALA A 306 -2.88 -7.38 -24.57
N LEU A 307 -4.21 -7.23 -24.61
CA LEU A 307 -5.09 -7.91 -25.56
C LEU A 307 -5.38 -7.07 -26.81
N VAL A 308 -5.41 -5.77 -26.68
CA VAL A 308 -5.82 -4.82 -27.72
C VAL A 308 -4.76 -3.75 -27.90
N THR A 309 -4.41 -3.48 -29.15
CA THR A 309 -3.54 -2.34 -29.49
C THR A 309 -4.34 -1.05 -29.31
N ILE A 310 -4.00 -0.29 -28.27
CA ILE A 310 -4.62 1.00 -27.99
C ILE A 310 -3.80 2.08 -28.69
N PRO A 311 -4.40 2.99 -29.48
CA PRO A 311 -3.69 4.09 -30.10
C PRO A 311 -3.14 5.04 -29.03
N GLU A 312 -1.92 5.51 -29.25
CA GLU A 312 -1.28 6.49 -28.37
C GLU A 312 -1.96 7.85 -28.54
N THR A 313 -2.79 8.20 -27.57
CA THR A 313 -3.47 9.48 -27.50
C THR A 313 -3.18 10.14 -26.15
N THR A 314 -3.35 11.46 -26.08
CA THR A 314 -3.26 12.18 -24.80
C THR A 314 -4.21 11.61 -23.75
N PHE A 315 -5.41 11.20 -24.17
CA PHE A 315 -6.36 10.56 -23.27
C PHE A 315 -5.85 9.23 -22.70
N GLN A 316 -5.21 8.41 -23.53
CA GLN A 316 -4.61 7.16 -23.09
C GLN A 316 -3.50 7.39 -22.07
N THR A 317 -2.61 8.33 -22.32
CA THR A 317 -1.54 8.70 -21.39
C THR A 317 -2.07 9.20 -20.06
N VAL A 318 -3.02 10.13 -20.09
CA VAL A 318 -3.64 10.67 -18.86
C VAL A 318 -4.36 9.59 -18.07
N SER A 319 -5.10 8.71 -18.75
CA SER A 319 -5.82 7.60 -18.10
C SER A 319 -4.87 6.62 -17.41
N TRP A 320 -3.75 6.30 -18.06
CA TRP A 320 -2.71 5.44 -17.49
C TRP A 320 -2.10 6.04 -16.22
N HIS A 321 -1.69 7.31 -16.29
CA HIS A 321 -1.15 8.02 -15.13
C HIS A 321 -2.16 8.12 -13.98
N PHE A 322 -3.43 8.36 -14.29
CA PHE A 322 -4.50 8.38 -13.30
C PHE A 322 -4.66 7.04 -12.58
N CYS A 323 -4.66 5.93 -13.32
CA CYS A 323 -4.76 4.59 -12.73
C CYS A 323 -3.60 4.28 -11.78
N ILE A 324 -2.39 4.68 -12.13
CA ILE A 324 -1.23 4.48 -11.26
C ILE A 324 -1.25 5.41 -10.05
N ALA A 325 -1.64 6.65 -10.24
CA ALA A 325 -1.82 7.58 -9.12
C ALA A 325 -2.83 7.06 -8.09
N LEU A 326 -3.90 6.41 -8.53
CA LEU A 326 -4.84 5.72 -7.63
C LEU A 326 -4.16 4.63 -6.79
N GLY A 327 -3.31 3.82 -7.40
CA GLY A 327 -2.57 2.77 -6.70
C GLY A 327 -1.67 3.32 -5.59
N TYR A 328 -0.92 4.36 -5.85
CA TYR A 328 -0.10 5.04 -4.84
C TYR A 328 -0.93 5.78 -3.80
N THR A 329 -2.03 6.41 -4.21
CA THR A 329 -2.95 7.10 -3.29
C THR A 329 -3.53 6.13 -2.26
N ASN A 330 -3.82 4.89 -2.66
CA ASN A 330 -4.26 3.85 -1.71
C ASN A 330 -3.29 3.67 -0.54
N SER A 331 -1.98 3.72 -0.80
CA SER A 331 -0.96 3.56 0.25
C SER A 331 -0.98 4.69 1.30
N CYS A 332 -1.47 5.87 0.97
CA CYS A 332 -1.60 6.96 1.94
C CYS A 332 -3.01 7.07 2.56
N LEU A 333 -4.03 6.45 1.98
CA LEU A 333 -5.40 6.52 2.48
C LEU A 333 -5.65 5.64 3.71
N ASN A 334 -4.99 4.50 3.83
CA ASN A 334 -5.24 3.54 4.90
C ASN A 334 -5.10 4.15 6.32
N PRO A 335 -4.03 4.91 6.65
CA PRO A 335 -3.93 5.56 7.96
C PRO A 335 -5.08 6.53 8.25
N VAL A 336 -5.54 7.24 7.23
CA VAL A 336 -6.67 8.18 7.33
C VAL A 336 -7.96 7.41 7.64
N LEU A 337 -8.18 6.27 6.97
CA LEU A 337 -9.33 5.41 7.24
C LEU A 337 -9.33 4.88 8.67
N TYR A 338 -8.17 4.45 9.19
CA TYR A 338 -8.07 4.01 10.60
C TYR A 338 -8.39 5.13 11.58
N ALA A 339 -7.92 6.34 11.31
CA ALA A 339 -8.20 7.51 12.14
C ALA A 339 -9.69 7.86 12.21
N PHE A 340 -10.45 7.59 11.16
CA PHE A 340 -11.90 7.85 11.12
C PHE A 340 -12.75 6.69 11.61
N LEU A 341 -12.33 5.46 11.32
CA LEU A 341 -13.16 4.27 11.54
C LEU A 341 -12.86 3.51 12.83
N ASP A 342 -11.66 3.64 13.38
CA ASP A 342 -11.24 2.96 14.60
C ASP A 342 -11.04 3.96 15.75
N GLU A 343 -11.85 3.84 16.79
CA GLU A 343 -11.78 4.72 17.96
C GLU A 343 -10.48 4.59 18.75
N ASN A 344 -9.88 3.39 18.76
CA ASN A 344 -8.61 3.18 19.44
C ASN A 344 -7.47 3.89 18.72
N PHE A 345 -7.38 3.77 17.38
CA PHE A 345 -6.43 4.54 16.59
C PHE A 345 -6.67 6.03 16.69
N LYS A 346 -7.92 6.47 16.61
CA LYS A 346 -8.30 7.87 16.74
C LYS A 346 -7.85 8.46 18.09
N ARG A 347 -8.04 7.72 19.17
CA ARG A 347 -7.59 8.12 20.51
C ARG A 347 -6.07 8.21 20.58
N CYS A 348 -5.35 7.18 20.14
CA CYS A 348 -3.89 7.14 20.15
C CYS A 348 -3.28 8.24 19.28
N PHE A 349 -3.85 8.50 18.11
CA PHE A 349 -3.40 9.58 17.22
C PHE A 349 -3.63 10.95 17.86
N ARG A 350 -4.74 11.14 18.56
CA ARG A 350 -5.02 12.37 19.29
C ARG A 350 -4.04 12.57 20.43
N GLU A 351 -3.76 11.54 21.23
CA GLU A 351 -2.78 11.59 22.31
C GLU A 351 -1.37 11.91 21.81
N PHE A 352 -1.02 11.41 20.62
CA PHE A 352 0.27 11.69 20.01
C PHE A 352 0.37 13.11 19.45
N CYS A 353 -0.67 13.57 18.72
CA CYS A 353 -0.65 14.87 18.04
C CYS A 353 -0.97 16.05 18.95
N ILE A 354 -1.72 15.82 20.03
CA ILE A 354 -2.10 16.86 21.01
C ILE A 354 -1.60 16.38 22.36
N PRO A 355 -0.40 16.78 22.80
CA PRO A 355 0.04 16.54 24.16
C PRO A 355 -0.89 17.29 25.10
N THR A 356 -1.85 16.55 25.66
CA THR A 356 -2.85 17.12 26.54
C THR A 356 -2.17 17.49 27.86
N SER A 357 -2.28 18.74 28.28
CA SER A 357 -1.86 19.23 29.58
C SER A 357 -2.50 18.47 30.76
N SER A 358 -3.54 17.66 30.51
CA SER A 358 -4.17 16.77 31.49
C SER A 358 -3.26 15.66 32.03
N ASN A 359 -2.21 15.26 31.30
CA ASN A 359 -1.24 14.32 31.83
C ASN A 359 -0.35 14.94 32.91
N ILE A 360 -0.20 16.26 32.91
CA ILE A 360 0.54 17.01 33.94
C ILE A 360 -0.31 17.11 35.22
N GLU A 361 -1.61 17.32 35.08
CA GLU A 361 -2.52 17.34 36.22
C GLU A 361 -2.70 15.98 36.88
N GLN A 362 -2.74 14.91 36.10
CA GLN A 362 -2.86 13.53 36.63
C GLN A 362 -1.56 13.07 37.29
N GLN A 363 -0.40 13.46 36.77
CA GLN A 363 0.88 13.23 37.42
C GLN A 363 1.05 14.07 38.69
N ASN A 364 0.58 15.31 38.67
CA ASN A 364 0.61 16.18 39.84
C ASN A 364 -0.37 15.72 40.94
N SER A 365 -1.57 15.26 40.60
CA SER A 365 -2.53 14.72 41.56
C SER A 365 -2.04 13.38 42.15
N THR A 366 -1.32 12.57 41.41
CA THR A 366 -0.71 11.32 41.92
C THR A 366 0.49 11.62 42.82
N ARG A 367 1.29 12.63 42.49
CA ARG A 367 2.40 13.11 43.32
C ARG A 367 1.91 13.76 44.62
N ILE A 368 0.83 14.50 44.56
CA ILE A 368 0.20 15.10 45.77
C ILE A 368 -0.39 14.02 46.66
N ARG A 369 -1.00 12.97 46.10
CA ARG A 369 -1.51 11.82 46.88
C ARG A 369 -0.39 10.95 47.49
N GLN A 370 0.78 10.86 46.90
CA GLN A 370 1.92 10.18 47.49
C GLN A 370 2.56 11.01 48.62
N ASN A 371 2.71 12.32 48.42
CA ASN A 371 3.26 13.20 49.46
C ASN A 371 2.36 13.33 50.69
N THR A 372 1.03 13.15 50.57
CA THR A 372 0.09 13.14 51.71
C THR A 372 0.07 11.79 52.44
N ARG A 373 0.63 10.71 51.90
CA ARG A 373 0.77 9.42 52.55
C ARG A 373 2.05 9.27 53.36
N ASP A 374 3.06 10.09 53.11
CA ASP A 374 4.38 10.01 53.76
C ASP A 374 4.57 10.95 54.93
N HIS A 375 3.49 11.68 55.40
CA HIS A 375 3.51 12.41 56.67
C HIS A 375 2.70 11.67 57.71
N PRO A 376 3.30 11.05 58.71
CA PRO A 376 2.58 10.52 59.86
C PRO A 376 2.17 11.69 60.77
N SER A 377 0.90 11.93 60.84
CA SER A 377 0.33 12.84 61.85
C SER A 377 0.40 12.19 63.24
N THR A 378 1.33 12.64 64.04
CA THR A 378 1.26 12.50 65.48
C THR A 378 0.22 13.45 66.02
N ALA A 379 -0.91 12.94 66.56
CA ALA A 379 -1.62 13.54 67.68
C ALA A 379 -2.77 12.68 68.22
N ASN A 380 -2.57 12.25 69.42
CA ASN A 380 -3.52 12.16 70.53
C ASN A 380 -4.71 11.22 70.54
N THR A 381 -4.50 10.22 71.36
CA THR A 381 -5.38 9.46 72.24
C THR A 381 -6.56 10.22 72.79
N VAL A 382 -7.80 9.74 72.61
CA VAL A 382 -8.86 9.75 73.61
C VAL A 382 -9.67 8.46 73.47
N ASP A 383 -9.70 7.74 74.58
CA ASP A 383 -10.47 6.57 74.93
C ASP A 383 -11.99 6.73 74.70
N ARG A 384 -12.63 5.71 74.14
CA ARG A 384 -13.92 5.25 74.69
C ARG A 384 -14.30 3.88 74.12
N THR A 385 -14.32 2.98 75.08
CA THR A 385 -14.97 1.65 75.13
C THR A 385 -16.36 1.57 74.49
N ASN A 386 -16.71 0.54 73.75
CA ASN A 386 -17.55 -0.58 74.11
C ASN A 386 -18.18 -1.33 72.89
N HIS A 387 -18.11 -2.63 73.03
CA HIS A 387 -19.08 -3.71 72.77
C HIS A 387 -19.25 -4.30 71.35
N GLN A 388 -18.82 -5.54 71.31
CA GLN A 388 -19.51 -6.73 70.77
C GLN A 388 -19.81 -6.78 69.27
N GLY A 389 -19.44 -7.73 68.51
CA GLY A 389 -19.12 -9.15 68.55
C GLY A 389 -19.14 -9.69 67.10
N PRO A 390 -18.49 -10.81 66.80
CA PRO A 390 -18.40 -11.36 65.46
C PRO A 390 -19.53 -12.37 65.22
N PRO A 391 -19.61 -13.19 64.15
CA PRO A 391 -18.81 -13.37 62.94
C PRO A 391 -19.63 -13.63 61.68
N ALA A 392 -19.01 -13.78 60.55
CA ALA A 392 -19.28 -14.88 59.63
C ALA A 392 -18.31 -14.86 58.42
N LYS A 393 -17.68 -15.99 58.29
CA LYS A 393 -16.93 -16.44 57.13
C LYS A 393 -17.79 -16.44 55.86
N PHE A 394 -17.20 -16.04 54.74
CA PHE A 394 -17.43 -16.72 53.49
C PHE A 394 -16.15 -16.73 52.65
N VAL A 395 -15.67 -17.92 52.48
CA VAL A 395 -14.66 -18.37 51.51
C VAL A 395 -15.40 -18.60 50.18
N ALA A 396 -14.80 -18.19 49.09
CA ALA A 396 -14.93 -18.60 47.72
C ALA A 396 -14.72 -17.36 46.83
N ASP A 397 -13.97 -17.28 45.81
CA ASP A 397 -13.24 -18.21 44.97
C ASP A 397 -12.17 -17.43 44.21
N GLN A 398 -10.97 -17.91 44.28
CA GLN A 398 -10.01 -17.72 43.21
C GLN A 398 -10.44 -18.62 42.08
N LEU A 399 -10.64 -18.06 40.91
CA LEU A 399 -10.43 -18.65 39.59
C LEU A 399 -11.08 -17.76 38.52
N ALA A 400 -10.27 -17.05 37.80
CA ALA A 400 -10.34 -16.73 36.37
C ALA A 400 -9.46 -15.53 36.02
N GLY A 401 -8.18 -15.76 36.00
CA GLY A 401 -7.25 -14.97 35.20
C GLY A 401 -6.84 -15.81 34.02
N SER A 402 -6.61 -15.21 32.91
CA SER A 402 -6.13 -15.75 31.64
C SER A 402 -7.20 -16.02 30.58
N SER A 403 -7.42 -15.04 29.75
CA SER A 403 -7.36 -15.16 28.27
C SER A 403 -7.50 -13.79 27.62
#